data_67cd07bd3afe4ceedf6ec935d0b1c533
#
_entry.id   67cd07bd3afe4ceedf6ec935d0b1c533
#
_cell.length_a   1.000
_cell.length_b   1.000
_cell.length_c   1.000
_cell.angle_alpha   90.00
_cell.angle_beta   90.00
_cell.angle_gamma   90.00
#
_symmetry.space_group_name_H-M   'P 1'
#
loop_
_entity.id
_entity.type
_entity.pdbx_description
1 polymer ?
#
loop_
_entity_poly.entity_id
_entity_poly.type
_entity_poly.pdbx_seq_one_letter_code
_entity_poly.pdbx_strand_id
1 'polypeptide(L)'
;MIDVASGKVLLNVRGAEETPSASVLKVVTAAAAMVTLPPDYKATTKVFTVPGQPGTIVLQGGGDHTLSRMIGESFTTYSKPARLEALASQVLLGWKSESPITKIILDAGFFTGPSYNTAWKLSDRTNGYISHITALQVDSDRANPDLTSKAYSGYRSTNPVLATGKFFKESLEGLAETATLVEGKTPTSAVLLTKVNSQPITNWLSHAISVSDNTETEFIARHAAKFAGLEPSFASIEPLAKRALATLGVDSTGLKMYDGSGLAQGNRVTAKMVAQLMTKVARGNLDGNPTLAQMETYLPVAGKTGTL
;
A
#
# COMPACT_ATOMS: atom_id res chain seq x y z
N MET A 1 13.77 -17.80 22.16
CA MET A 1 14.94 -17.73 21.26
C MET A 1 15.05 -19.03 20.48
N ILE A 2 15.38 -18.92 19.21
CA ILE A 2 15.61 -20.08 18.33
C ILE A 2 17.01 -19.92 17.73
N ASP A 3 17.79 -20.98 17.74
CA ASP A 3 19.06 -21.04 17.02
C ASP A 3 18.79 -21.11 15.52
N VAL A 4 19.30 -20.16 14.75
CA VAL A 4 19.00 -20.03 13.33
C VAL A 4 19.55 -21.21 12.52
N ALA A 5 20.74 -21.71 12.87
CA ALA A 5 21.39 -22.78 12.11
C ALA A 5 20.70 -24.13 12.30
N SER A 6 20.40 -24.50 13.55
CA SER A 6 19.82 -25.80 13.90
C SER A 6 18.29 -25.82 14.01
N GLY A 7 17.65 -24.64 14.12
CA GLY A 7 16.22 -24.52 14.43
C GLY A 7 15.86 -24.90 15.87
N LYS A 8 16.84 -25.15 16.72
CA LYS A 8 16.62 -25.56 18.12
C LYS A 8 16.10 -24.39 18.96
N VAL A 9 15.06 -24.66 19.75
CA VAL A 9 14.58 -23.68 20.74
C VAL A 9 15.56 -23.63 21.89
N LEU A 10 16.20 -22.47 22.08
CA LEU A 10 17.17 -22.22 23.17
C LEU A 10 16.50 -21.68 24.44
N LEU A 11 15.45 -20.89 24.29
CA LEU A 11 14.70 -20.30 25.38
C LEU A 11 13.23 -20.12 24.97
N ASN A 12 12.31 -20.56 25.81
CA ASN A 12 10.89 -20.36 25.66
C ASN A 12 10.27 -19.84 26.97
N VAL A 13 9.93 -18.55 26.99
CA VAL A 13 9.22 -17.90 28.10
C VAL A 13 7.88 -17.41 27.56
N ARG A 14 6.81 -18.08 27.94
CA ARG A 14 5.44 -17.75 27.49
C ARG A 14 5.30 -17.57 25.98
N GLY A 15 6.10 -18.30 25.19
CA GLY A 15 6.19 -18.09 23.73
C GLY A 15 4.91 -18.34 22.95
N ALA A 16 3.95 -19.09 23.51
CA ALA A 16 2.65 -19.36 22.91
C ALA A 16 1.55 -18.38 23.37
N GLU A 17 1.87 -17.44 24.28
CA GLU A 17 0.90 -16.46 24.77
C GLU A 17 0.58 -15.43 23.69
N GLU A 18 -0.71 -15.17 23.46
CA GLU A 18 -1.19 -14.14 22.55
C GLU A 18 -0.92 -12.75 23.16
N THR A 19 -0.12 -11.94 22.48
CA THR A 19 0.21 -10.58 22.91
C THR A 19 -0.18 -9.55 21.84
N PRO A 20 -0.47 -8.30 22.22
CA PRO A 20 -0.65 -7.22 21.24
C PRO A 20 0.58 -7.11 20.33
N SER A 21 0.34 -7.06 19.03
CA SER A 21 1.44 -7.09 18.04
C SER A 21 2.14 -5.75 17.85
N ALA A 22 1.40 -4.64 17.97
CA ALA A 22 1.85 -3.35 17.47
C ALA A 22 2.52 -3.52 16.07
N SER A 23 3.52 -2.72 15.75
CA SER A 23 4.20 -2.73 14.44
C SER A 23 4.99 -4.02 14.12
N VAL A 24 5.17 -4.94 15.08
CA VAL A 24 5.73 -6.27 14.78
C VAL A 24 4.85 -7.01 13.76
N LEU A 25 3.55 -6.72 13.69
CA LEU A 25 2.65 -7.30 12.70
C LEU A 25 3.09 -7.04 11.26
N LYS A 26 3.77 -5.92 10.99
CA LYS A 26 4.27 -5.56 9.65
C LYS A 26 5.22 -6.62 9.08
N VAL A 27 5.97 -7.31 9.94
CA VAL A 27 6.85 -8.42 9.51
C VAL A 27 6.02 -9.58 8.97
N VAL A 28 4.87 -9.86 9.57
CA VAL A 28 3.95 -10.91 9.09
C VAL A 28 3.32 -10.50 7.75
N THR A 29 2.86 -9.26 7.64
CA THR A 29 2.30 -8.70 6.40
C THR A 29 3.32 -8.69 5.27
N ALA A 30 4.56 -8.27 5.58
CA ALA A 30 5.65 -8.27 4.61
C ALA A 30 6.00 -9.69 4.13
N ALA A 31 6.09 -10.65 5.03
CA ALA A 31 6.30 -12.05 4.67
C ALA A 31 5.18 -12.56 3.75
N ALA A 32 3.92 -12.23 4.08
CA ALA A 32 2.78 -12.61 3.25
C ALA A 32 2.87 -12.00 1.85
N ALA A 33 3.26 -10.73 1.74
CA ALA A 33 3.44 -10.07 0.45
C ALA A 33 4.61 -10.68 -0.35
N MET A 34 5.75 -10.94 0.29
CA MET A 34 6.95 -11.50 -0.36
C MET A 34 6.76 -12.94 -0.84
N VAL A 35 5.90 -13.71 -0.18
CA VAL A 35 5.53 -15.07 -0.63
C VAL A 35 4.52 -15.02 -1.78
N THR A 36 3.73 -13.96 -1.88
CA THR A 36 2.59 -13.88 -2.78
C THR A 36 2.90 -13.10 -4.05
N LEU A 37 3.56 -11.95 -3.94
CA LEU A 37 3.79 -11.01 -5.04
C LEU A 37 5.15 -11.25 -5.72
N PRO A 38 5.24 -11.11 -7.05
CA PRO A 38 6.53 -11.00 -7.72
C PRO A 38 7.31 -9.78 -7.17
N PRO A 39 8.64 -9.86 -7.02
CA PRO A 39 9.44 -8.75 -6.49
C PRO A 39 9.35 -7.45 -7.28
N ASP A 40 9.10 -7.55 -8.58
CA ASP A 40 8.97 -6.44 -9.53
C ASP A 40 7.51 -5.99 -9.73
N TYR A 41 6.56 -6.53 -8.94
CA TYR A 41 5.16 -6.13 -8.98
C TYR A 41 5.01 -4.62 -8.80
N LYS A 42 4.18 -3.99 -9.63
CA LYS A 42 3.91 -2.55 -9.61
C LYS A 42 2.42 -2.29 -9.65
N ALA A 43 1.98 -1.33 -8.88
CA ALA A 43 0.64 -0.74 -9.02
C ALA A 43 0.59 0.17 -10.26
N THR A 44 -0.57 0.25 -10.89
CA THR A 44 -0.73 1.02 -12.14
C THR A 44 -1.93 1.96 -12.05
N THR A 45 -1.70 3.26 -12.20
CA THR A 45 -2.77 4.26 -12.36
C THR A 45 -3.00 4.51 -13.85
N LYS A 46 -4.26 4.49 -14.28
CA LYS A 46 -4.64 4.51 -15.70
C LYS A 46 -5.61 5.64 -16.00
N VAL A 47 -5.55 6.14 -17.22
CA VAL A 47 -6.59 7.03 -17.78
C VAL A 47 -7.18 6.37 -19.01
N PHE A 48 -8.51 6.39 -19.11
CA PHE A 48 -9.27 5.87 -20.23
C PHE A 48 -10.12 6.96 -20.87
N THR A 49 -10.37 6.82 -22.17
CA THR A 49 -11.47 7.49 -22.88
C THR A 49 -12.68 6.60 -22.88
N VAL A 50 -13.88 7.18 -23.03
CA VAL A 50 -15.15 6.44 -23.08
C VAL A 50 -15.78 6.65 -24.47
N PRO A 51 -15.77 5.65 -25.37
CA PRO A 51 -16.39 5.73 -26.67
C PRO A 51 -17.88 6.12 -26.55
N GLY A 52 -18.32 7.03 -27.42
CA GLY A 52 -19.70 7.55 -27.40
C GLY A 52 -19.97 8.59 -26.29
N GLN A 53 -18.98 8.96 -25.47
CA GLN A 53 -19.09 10.02 -24.46
C GLN A 53 -17.96 11.04 -24.66
N PRO A 54 -18.04 11.91 -25.67
CA PRO A 54 -17.01 12.92 -25.92
C PRO A 54 -16.82 13.81 -24.67
N GLY A 55 -15.58 14.17 -24.37
CA GLY A 55 -15.25 14.96 -23.18
C GLY A 55 -15.27 14.16 -21.86
N THR A 56 -15.51 12.86 -21.87
CA THR A 56 -15.46 12.01 -20.68
C THR A 56 -14.17 11.19 -20.63
N ILE A 57 -13.45 11.27 -19.51
CA ILE A 57 -12.33 10.37 -19.19
C ILE A 57 -12.58 9.66 -17.87
N VAL A 58 -11.86 8.55 -17.66
CA VAL A 58 -11.82 7.84 -16.37
C VAL A 58 -10.41 7.90 -15.84
N LEU A 59 -10.25 8.34 -14.61
CA LEU A 59 -9.03 8.17 -13.82
C LEU A 59 -9.22 6.95 -12.91
N GLN A 60 -8.55 5.84 -13.26
CA GLN A 60 -8.63 4.59 -12.52
C GLN A 60 -7.39 4.41 -11.64
N GLY A 61 -7.60 4.35 -10.34
CA GLY A 61 -6.56 4.01 -9.38
C GLY A 61 -6.32 2.51 -9.31
N GLY A 62 -5.07 2.12 -9.39
CA GLY A 62 -4.64 0.73 -9.20
C GLY A 62 -4.00 0.47 -7.83
N GLY A 63 -4.26 1.31 -6.82
CA GLY A 63 -3.72 1.14 -5.48
C GLY A 63 -2.29 1.66 -5.31
N ASP A 64 -1.86 2.63 -6.10
CA ASP A 64 -0.59 3.32 -5.88
C ASP A 64 -0.79 4.50 -4.90
N HIS A 65 -0.49 4.27 -3.62
CA HIS A 65 -0.52 5.30 -2.59
C HIS A 65 0.65 6.28 -2.70
N THR A 66 1.71 5.89 -3.42
CA THR A 66 2.91 6.70 -3.61
C THR A 66 2.80 7.68 -4.77
N LEU A 67 1.80 7.52 -5.67
CA LEU A 67 1.53 8.47 -6.76
C LEU A 67 1.55 9.89 -6.21
N SER A 68 2.42 10.76 -6.75
CA SER A 68 2.64 12.06 -6.14
C SER A 68 2.05 13.20 -6.96
N ARG A 69 1.46 14.16 -6.25
CA ARG A 69 1.03 15.45 -6.82
C ARG A 69 2.14 16.50 -6.89
N MET A 70 3.32 16.19 -6.31
CA MET A 70 4.47 17.09 -6.35
C MET A 70 5.02 17.20 -7.76
N ILE A 71 5.44 18.40 -8.15
CA ILE A 71 5.87 18.73 -9.51
C ILE A 71 7.37 18.51 -9.67
N GLY A 72 7.81 18.05 -10.85
CA GLY A 72 9.20 17.92 -11.22
C GLY A 72 10.00 16.97 -10.32
N GLU A 73 11.21 17.36 -9.95
CA GLU A 73 12.13 16.61 -9.09
C GLU A 73 11.92 16.88 -7.58
N SER A 74 10.80 17.50 -7.20
CA SER A 74 10.51 17.83 -5.80
C SER A 74 10.58 16.60 -4.90
N PHE A 75 11.15 16.78 -3.70
CA PHE A 75 11.22 15.73 -2.70
C PHE A 75 9.81 15.30 -2.26
N THR A 76 9.67 14.03 -2.00
CA THR A 76 8.44 13.44 -1.47
C THR A 76 8.81 12.44 -0.37
N THR A 77 7.83 12.05 0.43
CA THR A 77 8.00 10.99 1.44
C THR A 77 8.48 9.68 0.80
N TYR A 78 8.03 9.38 -0.41
CA TYR A 78 8.35 8.14 -1.13
C TYR A 78 9.41 8.37 -2.20
N SER A 79 10.34 7.42 -2.32
CA SER A 79 11.44 7.54 -3.28
C SER A 79 10.95 7.35 -4.72
N LYS A 80 11.28 8.30 -5.59
CA LYS A 80 11.01 8.26 -7.04
C LYS A 80 9.59 7.80 -7.39
N PRO A 81 8.54 8.42 -6.82
CA PRO A 81 7.17 8.03 -7.08
C PRO A 81 6.78 8.32 -8.52
N ALA A 82 5.77 7.62 -9.04
CA ALA A 82 5.07 8.09 -10.23
C ALA A 82 4.46 9.47 -9.97
N ARG A 83 4.40 10.31 -11.00
CA ARG A 83 3.90 11.69 -10.88
C ARG A 83 2.54 11.83 -11.56
N LEU A 84 1.64 12.52 -10.88
CA LEU A 84 0.32 12.85 -11.43
C LEU A 84 0.46 13.79 -12.64
N GLU A 85 1.44 14.71 -12.57
CA GLU A 85 1.83 15.58 -13.65
C GLU A 85 2.25 14.79 -14.92
N ALA A 86 3.07 13.75 -14.76
CA ALA A 86 3.49 12.91 -15.89
C ALA A 86 2.31 12.17 -16.51
N LEU A 87 1.34 11.72 -15.71
CA LEU A 87 0.11 11.12 -16.21
C LEU A 87 -0.73 12.14 -16.96
N ALA A 88 -0.89 13.34 -16.41
CA ALA A 88 -1.64 14.44 -17.06
C ALA A 88 -0.99 14.87 -18.38
N SER A 89 0.33 15.04 -18.42
CA SER A 89 1.07 15.38 -19.64
C SER A 89 0.85 14.34 -20.75
N GLN A 90 0.80 13.06 -20.41
CA GLN A 90 0.49 12.00 -21.38
C GLN A 90 -0.97 12.08 -21.87
N VAL A 91 -1.90 12.51 -21.01
CA VAL A 91 -3.29 12.78 -21.43
C VAL A 91 -3.33 13.95 -22.42
N LEU A 92 -2.66 15.07 -22.09
CA LEU A 92 -2.60 16.25 -22.98
C LEU A 92 -2.05 15.89 -24.36
N LEU A 93 -0.98 15.09 -24.43
CA LEU A 93 -0.37 14.63 -25.69
C LEU A 93 -1.28 13.63 -26.46
N GLY A 94 -1.98 12.78 -25.72
CA GLY A 94 -2.82 11.71 -26.29
C GLY A 94 -4.25 12.14 -26.63
N TRP A 95 -4.73 13.28 -26.12
CA TRP A 95 -6.08 13.79 -26.37
C TRP A 95 -6.21 14.30 -27.79
N LYS A 96 -7.03 13.61 -28.59
CA LYS A 96 -7.20 13.92 -30.01
C LYS A 96 -8.55 14.60 -30.32
N SER A 97 -9.38 14.83 -29.29
CA SER A 97 -10.65 15.53 -29.47
C SER A 97 -10.43 17.04 -29.46
N GLU A 98 -11.15 17.75 -30.31
CA GLU A 98 -11.23 19.21 -30.26
C GLU A 98 -12.06 19.74 -29.08
N SER A 99 -12.90 18.88 -28.50
CA SER A 99 -13.72 19.22 -27.32
C SER A 99 -12.92 19.13 -26.05
N PRO A 100 -13.11 20.02 -25.06
CA PRO A 100 -12.48 19.93 -23.77
C PRO A 100 -12.99 18.69 -22.99
N ILE A 101 -12.26 18.32 -21.94
CA ILE A 101 -12.72 17.33 -20.98
C ILE A 101 -13.75 18.00 -20.06
N THR A 102 -14.96 17.47 -20.04
CA THR A 102 -16.09 17.99 -19.25
C THR A 102 -16.48 17.10 -18.08
N LYS A 103 -15.97 15.85 -18.09
CA LYS A 103 -16.26 14.88 -17.02
C LYS A 103 -15.06 13.98 -16.75
N ILE A 104 -14.72 13.83 -15.49
CA ILE A 104 -13.71 12.87 -15.02
C ILE A 104 -14.37 11.90 -14.05
N ILE A 105 -14.45 10.63 -14.43
CA ILE A 105 -14.92 9.54 -13.58
C ILE A 105 -13.73 9.07 -12.74
N LEU A 106 -13.89 9.03 -11.41
CA LEU A 106 -12.88 8.59 -10.47
C LEU A 106 -13.18 7.16 -10.06
N ASP A 107 -12.38 6.22 -10.54
CA ASP A 107 -12.55 4.79 -10.26
C ASP A 107 -11.54 4.32 -9.22
N ALA A 108 -12.01 4.07 -8.00
CA ALA A 108 -11.24 3.49 -6.91
C ALA A 108 -11.59 2.01 -6.66
N GLY A 109 -12.25 1.35 -7.60
CA GLY A 109 -12.80 -0.01 -7.46
C GLY A 109 -11.77 -1.14 -7.44
N PHE A 110 -10.47 -0.84 -7.52
CA PHE A 110 -9.42 -1.85 -7.42
C PHE A 110 -9.36 -2.50 -6.02
N PHE A 111 -9.65 -1.75 -4.97
CA PHE A 111 -9.84 -2.24 -3.60
C PHE A 111 -11.34 -2.36 -3.28
N THR A 112 -11.68 -3.26 -2.34
CA THR A 112 -13.06 -3.52 -1.92
C THR A 112 -13.23 -3.36 -0.40
N GLY A 113 -14.48 -3.35 0.05
CA GLY A 113 -14.82 -3.17 1.45
C GLY A 113 -14.56 -1.75 1.98
N PRO A 114 -14.62 -1.54 3.29
CA PRO A 114 -14.42 -0.24 3.92
C PRO A 114 -13.02 0.31 3.63
N SER A 115 -12.92 1.62 3.38
CA SER A 115 -11.64 2.31 3.22
C SER A 115 -10.97 2.63 4.56
N TYR A 116 -11.73 2.68 5.65
CA TYR A 116 -11.25 2.92 7.01
C TYR A 116 -11.65 1.76 7.92
N ASN A 117 -10.69 1.24 8.69
CA ASN A 117 -10.95 0.10 9.56
C ASN A 117 -11.69 0.57 10.83
N THR A 118 -12.77 -0.12 11.19
CA THR A 118 -13.57 0.22 12.39
C THR A 118 -12.81 -0.03 13.70
N ALA A 119 -11.72 -0.81 13.66
CA ALA A 119 -10.85 -1.05 14.82
C ALA A 119 -9.82 0.09 15.04
N TRP A 120 -9.73 1.07 14.15
CA TRP A 120 -8.87 2.25 14.28
C TRP A 120 -9.60 3.39 14.97
N LYS A 121 -8.86 4.24 15.66
CA LYS A 121 -9.40 5.49 16.24
C LYS A 121 -9.47 6.57 15.16
N LEU A 122 -10.49 7.42 15.19
CA LEU A 122 -10.58 8.56 14.29
C LEU A 122 -9.37 9.50 14.42
N SER A 123 -8.83 9.61 15.65
CA SER A 123 -7.61 10.38 15.91
C SER A 123 -6.38 9.85 15.18
N ASP A 124 -6.33 8.58 14.83
CA ASP A 124 -5.18 8.03 14.10
C ASP A 124 -5.05 8.68 12.73
N ARG A 125 -6.17 8.99 12.06
CA ARG A 125 -6.20 9.72 10.80
C ARG A 125 -5.78 11.18 10.97
N THR A 126 -6.35 11.88 11.95
CA THR A 126 -6.05 13.31 12.17
C THR A 126 -4.63 13.55 12.66
N ASN A 127 -4.05 12.58 13.36
CA ASN A 127 -2.65 12.60 13.79
C ASN A 127 -1.67 12.11 12.70
N GLY A 128 -2.19 11.67 11.54
CA GLY A 128 -1.37 11.26 10.41
C GLY A 128 -0.82 9.83 10.50
N TYR A 129 -1.27 9.00 11.46
CA TYR A 129 -0.80 7.62 11.60
C TYR A 129 -1.31 6.70 10.48
N ILE A 130 -2.47 7.02 9.88
CA ILE A 130 -3.09 6.22 8.84
C ILE A 130 -3.98 7.10 7.95
N SER A 131 -4.09 6.80 6.66
CA SER A 131 -5.08 7.36 5.75
C SER A 131 -6.28 6.42 5.55
N HIS A 132 -7.30 6.86 4.84
CA HIS A 132 -8.21 5.95 4.18
C HIS A 132 -7.45 5.10 3.16
N ILE A 133 -7.77 3.82 3.06
CA ILE A 133 -7.13 2.88 2.13
C ILE A 133 -8.02 2.79 0.89
N THR A 134 -7.79 3.70 -0.04
CA THR A 134 -8.52 3.80 -1.31
C THR A 134 -7.60 3.54 -2.47
N ALA A 135 -8.07 2.86 -3.50
CA ALA A 135 -7.24 2.51 -4.65
C ALA A 135 -6.82 3.71 -5.52
N LEU A 136 -7.46 4.85 -5.33
CA LEU A 136 -7.14 6.11 -5.98
C LEU A 136 -6.84 7.17 -4.91
N GLN A 137 -5.58 7.47 -4.70
CA GLN A 137 -5.11 8.56 -3.85
C GLN A 137 -3.68 8.95 -4.22
N VAL A 138 -3.24 10.13 -3.79
CA VAL A 138 -1.87 10.65 -3.98
C VAL A 138 -1.18 10.86 -2.65
N ASP A 139 0.14 10.63 -2.61
CA ASP A 139 1.02 10.92 -1.47
C ASP A 139 0.50 10.32 -0.14
N SER A 140 -0.14 9.16 -0.17
CA SER A 140 -0.85 8.57 0.99
C SER A 140 -1.81 9.56 1.66
N ASP A 141 -2.43 10.46 0.88
CA ASP A 141 -3.35 11.50 1.35
C ASP A 141 -2.70 12.46 2.38
N ARG A 142 -1.39 12.69 2.29
CA ARG A 142 -0.66 13.61 3.17
C ARG A 142 -1.03 15.07 2.85
N ALA A 143 -1.30 15.86 3.88
CA ALA A 143 -1.51 17.30 3.70
C ALA A 143 -0.24 17.97 3.15
N ASN A 144 0.93 17.59 3.68
CA ASN A 144 2.24 18.06 3.24
C ASN A 144 3.08 16.88 2.74
N PRO A 145 3.09 16.60 1.44
CA PRO A 145 3.82 15.46 0.87
C PRO A 145 5.32 15.66 0.74
N ASP A 146 5.81 16.89 0.86
CA ASP A 146 7.22 17.29 0.83
C ASP A 146 7.95 17.03 2.15
N LEU A 147 7.24 16.74 3.23
CA LEU A 147 7.84 16.46 4.52
C LEU A 147 8.52 15.09 4.49
N THR A 148 9.83 15.11 4.26
CA THR A 148 10.69 13.92 4.23
C THR A 148 10.92 13.29 5.60
N SER A 149 10.55 13.98 6.69
CA SER A 149 11.14 13.68 7.99
C SER A 149 10.32 12.79 8.92
N LYS A 150 9.02 12.53 8.65
CA LYS A 150 8.23 11.66 9.56
C LYS A 150 7.10 10.95 8.82
N ALA A 151 7.11 9.62 8.88
CA ALA A 151 6.03 8.77 8.38
C ALA A 151 4.65 9.15 8.96
N TYR A 152 4.61 9.83 10.09
CA TYR A 152 3.43 10.16 10.89
C TYR A 152 3.12 11.65 10.96
N SER A 153 3.49 12.46 10.00
CA SER A 153 3.19 13.89 10.07
C SER A 153 1.99 14.29 9.22
N GLY A 154 1.10 15.01 9.87
CA GLY A 154 0.06 15.76 9.20
C GLY A 154 -1.27 15.03 9.02
N TYR A 155 -2.29 15.84 8.92
CA TYR A 155 -3.68 15.45 8.68
C TYR A 155 -3.85 14.63 7.40
N ARG A 156 -4.76 13.66 7.45
CA ARG A 156 -5.28 12.92 6.29
C ARG A 156 -6.74 13.28 6.07
N SER A 157 -7.16 13.41 4.82
CA SER A 157 -8.52 13.81 4.48
C SER A 157 -9.54 12.67 4.76
N THR A 158 -10.81 12.99 4.62
CA THR A 158 -11.90 12.00 4.66
C THR A 158 -12.28 11.49 3.28
N ASN A 159 -11.80 12.14 2.21
CA ASN A 159 -12.12 11.78 0.83
C ASN A 159 -10.88 11.92 -0.08
N PRO A 160 -9.91 11.00 0.01
CA PRO A 160 -8.71 11.04 -0.82
C PRO A 160 -9.00 10.83 -2.31
N VAL A 161 -10.08 10.13 -2.67
CA VAL A 161 -10.46 9.90 -4.07
C VAL A 161 -10.82 11.22 -4.75
N LEU A 162 -11.70 12.00 -4.13
CA LEU A 162 -12.09 13.31 -4.66
C LEU A 162 -10.92 14.29 -4.64
N ALA A 163 -10.09 14.27 -3.59
CA ALA A 163 -8.88 15.11 -3.51
C ALA A 163 -7.92 14.81 -4.68
N THR A 164 -7.68 13.53 -4.97
CA THR A 164 -6.85 13.11 -6.12
C THR A 164 -7.45 13.58 -7.44
N GLY A 165 -8.78 13.45 -7.61
CA GLY A 165 -9.48 13.95 -8.79
C GLY A 165 -9.30 15.45 -9.01
N LYS A 166 -9.31 16.25 -7.94
CA LYS A 166 -9.04 17.69 -8.01
C LYS A 166 -7.63 18.00 -8.47
N PHE A 167 -6.61 17.37 -7.87
CA PHE A 167 -5.23 17.55 -8.29
C PHE A 167 -4.99 17.11 -9.73
N PHE A 168 -5.60 16.00 -10.16
CA PHE A 168 -5.49 15.55 -11.53
C PHE A 168 -6.15 16.52 -12.51
N LYS A 169 -7.34 17.04 -12.19
CA LYS A 169 -8.03 18.07 -12.98
C LYS A 169 -7.17 19.32 -13.12
N GLU A 170 -6.56 19.80 -12.04
CA GLU A 170 -5.65 20.94 -12.03
C GLU A 170 -4.43 20.69 -12.95
N SER A 171 -3.87 19.48 -12.93
CA SER A 171 -2.72 19.10 -13.77
C SER A 171 -3.08 19.00 -15.28
N LEU A 172 -4.37 18.93 -15.64
CA LEU A 172 -4.83 18.97 -17.03
C LEU A 172 -5.03 20.37 -17.57
N GLU A 173 -4.77 21.39 -16.74
CA GLU A 173 -4.84 22.80 -17.10
C GLU A 173 -6.18 23.18 -17.77
N GLY A 174 -6.17 24.06 -18.77
CA GLY A 174 -7.37 24.52 -19.49
C GLY A 174 -8.17 23.42 -20.18
N LEU A 175 -7.56 22.26 -20.46
CA LEU A 175 -8.25 21.14 -21.10
C LEU A 175 -9.42 20.58 -20.26
N ALA A 176 -9.34 20.65 -18.93
CA ALA A 176 -10.34 20.12 -18.02
C ALA A 176 -10.95 21.18 -17.07
N GLU A 177 -10.81 22.46 -17.36
CA GLU A 177 -11.20 23.57 -16.46
C GLU A 177 -12.65 23.45 -15.97
N THR A 178 -13.57 23.08 -16.85
CA THR A 178 -15.02 22.95 -16.54
C THR A 178 -15.41 21.53 -16.13
N ALA A 179 -14.44 20.59 -16.06
CA ALA A 179 -14.75 19.18 -15.82
C ALA A 179 -15.39 18.96 -14.45
N THR A 180 -16.48 18.19 -14.45
CA THR A 180 -17.09 17.64 -13.22
C THR A 180 -16.38 16.38 -12.79
N LEU A 181 -16.24 16.18 -11.47
CA LEU A 181 -15.65 14.99 -10.87
C LEU A 181 -16.76 14.10 -10.31
N VAL A 182 -16.79 12.82 -10.71
CA VAL A 182 -17.82 11.87 -10.31
C VAL A 182 -17.16 10.55 -9.94
N GLU A 183 -17.39 10.06 -8.73
CA GLU A 183 -16.95 8.70 -8.36
C GLU A 183 -17.77 7.67 -9.16
N GLY A 184 -17.09 6.64 -9.69
CA GLY A 184 -17.74 5.63 -10.51
C GLY A 184 -16.79 4.51 -10.90
N LYS A 185 -17.27 3.60 -11.75
CA LYS A 185 -16.46 2.48 -12.27
C LYS A 185 -16.10 2.74 -13.73
N THR A 186 -14.95 2.24 -14.12
CA THR A 186 -14.50 2.20 -15.51
C THR A 186 -15.49 1.38 -16.35
N PRO A 187 -16.15 1.97 -17.36
CA PRO A 187 -17.02 1.23 -18.26
C PRO A 187 -16.24 0.12 -19.00
N THR A 188 -16.91 -0.98 -19.31
CA THR A 188 -16.30 -2.09 -20.07
C THR A 188 -15.88 -1.68 -21.49
N SER A 189 -16.53 -0.67 -22.06
CA SER A 189 -16.21 -0.08 -23.37
C SER A 189 -15.04 0.91 -23.34
N ALA A 190 -14.53 1.26 -22.15
CA ALA A 190 -13.48 2.26 -22.01
C ALA A 190 -12.17 1.80 -22.69
N VAL A 191 -11.50 2.73 -23.37
CA VAL A 191 -10.25 2.49 -24.11
C VAL A 191 -9.09 3.14 -23.36
N LEU A 192 -8.05 2.39 -23.09
CA LEU A 192 -6.87 2.90 -22.40
C LEU A 192 -6.23 4.03 -23.21
N LEU A 193 -6.12 5.20 -22.62
CA LEU A 193 -5.41 6.34 -23.18
C LEU A 193 -3.95 6.35 -22.74
N THR A 194 -3.72 6.24 -21.44
CA THR A 194 -2.35 6.23 -20.87
C THR A 194 -2.32 5.61 -19.47
N LYS A 195 -1.09 5.38 -18.96
CA LYS A 195 -0.87 4.84 -17.62
C LYS A 195 0.48 5.23 -17.05
N VAL A 196 0.59 5.24 -15.73
CA VAL A 196 1.86 5.29 -15.00
C VAL A 196 1.94 4.13 -14.01
N ASN A 197 3.16 3.70 -13.70
CA ASN A 197 3.40 2.60 -12.76
C ASN A 197 4.17 3.12 -11.55
N SER A 198 3.87 2.54 -10.40
CA SER A 198 4.64 2.75 -9.17
C SER A 198 6.07 2.20 -9.27
N GLN A 199 6.89 2.46 -8.26
CA GLN A 199 8.08 1.67 -8.00
C GLN A 199 7.70 0.20 -7.69
N PRO A 200 8.65 -0.75 -7.83
CA PRO A 200 8.42 -2.14 -7.45
C PRO A 200 7.98 -2.28 -5.98
N ILE A 201 7.21 -3.32 -5.69
CA ILE A 201 6.70 -3.60 -4.34
C ILE A 201 7.82 -3.78 -3.31
N THR A 202 9.01 -4.21 -3.74
CA THR A 202 10.19 -4.32 -2.88
C THR A 202 10.61 -2.97 -2.29
N ASN A 203 10.44 -1.86 -3.03
CA ASN A 203 10.71 -0.52 -2.53
C ASN A 203 9.70 -0.13 -1.43
N TRP A 204 8.43 -0.47 -1.62
CA TRP A 204 7.39 -0.23 -0.61
C TRP A 204 7.64 -1.06 0.66
N LEU A 205 7.97 -2.34 0.50
CA LEU A 205 8.30 -3.23 1.62
C LEU A 205 9.48 -2.70 2.44
N SER A 206 10.54 -2.28 1.74
CA SER A 206 11.72 -1.70 2.38
C SER A 206 11.37 -0.43 3.17
N HIS A 207 10.64 0.48 2.56
CA HIS A 207 10.24 1.73 3.21
C HIS A 207 9.26 1.47 4.37
N ALA A 208 8.19 0.70 4.12
CA ALA A 208 7.15 0.42 5.12
C ALA A 208 7.71 -0.20 6.41
N ILE A 209 8.69 -1.11 6.29
CA ILE A 209 9.32 -1.76 7.46
C ILE A 209 10.29 -0.80 8.13
N SER A 210 11.17 -0.12 7.37
CA SER A 210 12.23 0.70 7.94
C SER A 210 11.73 1.91 8.71
N VAL A 211 10.63 2.56 8.25
CA VAL A 211 10.02 3.73 8.90
C VAL A 211 8.70 3.41 9.60
N SER A 212 8.28 2.14 9.57
CA SER A 212 7.03 1.66 10.18
C SER A 212 5.78 2.34 9.61
N ASP A 213 5.69 2.59 8.28
CA ASP A 213 4.55 3.24 7.66
C ASP A 213 3.30 2.35 7.67
N ASN A 214 2.27 2.78 8.41
CA ASN A 214 1.02 2.02 8.53
C ASN A 214 0.23 2.01 7.22
N THR A 215 0.10 3.18 6.58
CA THR A 215 -0.67 3.32 5.34
C THR A 215 -0.10 2.43 4.25
N GLU A 216 1.21 2.54 4.00
CA GLU A 216 1.91 1.74 3.00
C GLU A 216 1.75 0.23 3.25
N THR A 217 1.82 -0.20 4.52
CA THR A 217 1.63 -1.61 4.87
C THR A 217 0.24 -2.12 4.54
N GLU A 218 -0.81 -1.31 4.75
CA GLU A 218 -2.18 -1.69 4.38
C GLU A 218 -2.36 -1.81 2.85
N PHE A 219 -1.72 -0.94 2.08
CA PHE A 219 -1.72 -1.06 0.62
C PHE A 219 -1.02 -2.34 0.17
N ILE A 220 0.16 -2.64 0.72
CA ILE A 220 0.89 -3.88 0.45
C ILE A 220 0.00 -5.10 0.74
N ALA A 221 -0.67 -5.14 1.89
CA ALA A 221 -1.55 -6.23 2.27
C ALA A 221 -2.70 -6.43 1.26
N ARG A 222 -3.34 -5.34 0.83
CA ARG A 222 -4.44 -5.40 -0.14
C ARG A 222 -3.99 -5.84 -1.53
N HIS A 223 -2.82 -5.40 -1.99
CA HIS A 223 -2.24 -5.88 -3.24
C HIS A 223 -1.96 -7.38 -3.19
N ALA A 224 -1.35 -7.84 -2.10
CA ALA A 224 -1.07 -9.27 -1.92
C ALA A 224 -2.37 -10.09 -1.84
N ALA A 225 -3.40 -9.61 -1.14
CA ALA A 225 -4.70 -10.27 -1.09
C ALA A 225 -5.31 -10.40 -2.49
N LYS A 226 -5.33 -9.32 -3.27
CA LYS A 226 -5.86 -9.35 -4.65
C LYS A 226 -5.08 -10.31 -5.54
N PHE A 227 -3.76 -10.31 -5.48
CA PHE A 227 -2.92 -11.20 -6.28
C PHE A 227 -3.13 -12.67 -5.90
N ALA A 228 -3.39 -12.95 -4.62
CA ALA A 228 -3.76 -14.28 -4.12
C ALA A 228 -5.18 -14.73 -4.49
N GLY A 229 -5.93 -13.93 -5.26
CA GLY A 229 -7.33 -14.21 -5.62
C GLY A 229 -8.32 -13.99 -4.47
N LEU A 230 -7.92 -13.26 -3.43
CA LEU A 230 -8.80 -12.85 -2.34
C LEU A 230 -9.38 -11.45 -2.58
N GLU A 231 -10.48 -11.14 -1.92
CA GLU A 231 -11.01 -9.78 -1.90
C GLU A 231 -9.96 -8.82 -1.32
N PRO A 232 -9.60 -7.72 -2.01
CA PRO A 232 -8.59 -6.76 -1.53
C PRO A 232 -9.17 -5.84 -0.44
N SER A 233 -9.48 -6.43 0.72
CA SER A 233 -10.16 -5.81 1.86
C SER A 233 -9.47 -6.16 3.17
N PHE A 234 -9.85 -5.50 4.29
CA PHE A 234 -9.32 -5.84 5.63
C PHE A 234 -9.63 -7.28 6.03
N ALA A 235 -10.80 -7.81 5.65
CA ALA A 235 -11.21 -9.17 5.99
C ALA A 235 -10.30 -10.25 5.42
N SER A 236 -9.56 -9.95 4.36
CA SER A 236 -8.68 -10.91 3.69
C SER A 236 -7.24 -10.92 4.23
N ILE A 237 -6.87 -9.96 5.10
CA ILE A 237 -5.49 -9.82 5.57
C ILE A 237 -5.06 -11.01 6.42
N GLU A 238 -5.87 -11.40 7.41
CA GLU A 238 -5.58 -12.57 8.25
C GLU A 238 -5.56 -13.89 7.46
N PRO A 239 -6.55 -14.21 6.60
CA PRO A 239 -6.50 -15.39 5.73
C PRO A 239 -5.26 -15.43 4.84
N LEU A 240 -4.87 -14.29 4.25
CA LEU A 240 -3.66 -14.16 3.45
C LEU A 240 -2.40 -14.51 4.27
N ALA A 241 -2.27 -13.89 5.45
CA ALA A 241 -1.13 -14.08 6.34
C ALA A 241 -1.02 -15.56 6.79
N LYS A 242 -2.13 -16.17 7.21
CA LYS A 242 -2.16 -17.58 7.61
C LYS A 242 -1.74 -18.51 6.47
N ARG A 243 -2.19 -18.24 5.23
CA ARG A 243 -1.80 -18.99 4.05
C ARG A 243 -0.29 -18.88 3.79
N ALA A 244 0.25 -17.67 3.85
CA ALA A 244 1.68 -17.44 3.65
C ALA A 244 2.54 -18.08 4.74
N LEU A 245 2.14 -17.97 6.01
CA LEU A 245 2.84 -18.63 7.13
C LEU A 245 2.83 -20.16 6.98
N ALA A 246 1.71 -20.75 6.54
CA ALA A 246 1.64 -22.18 6.26
C ALA A 246 2.62 -22.59 5.13
N THR A 247 2.72 -21.80 4.05
CA THR A 247 3.71 -22.01 2.98
C THR A 247 5.14 -21.98 3.51
N LEU A 248 5.43 -21.14 4.50
CA LEU A 248 6.74 -21.02 5.15
C LEU A 248 6.96 -22.09 6.24
N GLY A 249 5.97 -22.94 6.53
CA GLY A 249 6.04 -23.90 7.63
C GLY A 249 6.08 -23.25 9.03
N VAL A 250 5.44 -22.08 9.18
CA VAL A 250 5.33 -21.34 10.44
C VAL A 250 3.94 -21.55 11.04
N ASP A 251 3.92 -21.93 12.31
CA ASP A 251 2.67 -22.14 13.07
C ASP A 251 1.98 -20.79 13.35
N SER A 252 0.81 -20.58 12.75
CA SER A 252 0.02 -19.34 12.91
C SER A 252 -0.98 -19.38 14.08
N THR A 253 -0.87 -20.35 14.99
CA THR A 253 -1.73 -20.42 16.17
C THR A 253 -1.59 -19.14 17.00
N GLY A 254 -2.73 -18.55 17.40
CA GLY A 254 -2.76 -17.29 18.15
C GLY A 254 -2.62 -16.02 17.32
N LEU A 255 -2.50 -16.13 15.99
CA LEU A 255 -2.52 -14.96 15.10
C LEU A 255 -3.96 -14.44 14.95
N LYS A 256 -4.14 -13.14 15.24
CA LYS A 256 -5.37 -12.37 14.94
C LYS A 256 -4.98 -11.06 14.27
N MET A 257 -5.56 -10.79 13.10
CA MET A 257 -5.26 -9.60 12.32
C MET A 257 -6.55 -8.87 11.93
N TYR A 258 -6.73 -7.70 12.50
CA TYR A 258 -7.79 -6.75 12.11
C TYR A 258 -7.31 -5.83 10.98
N ASP A 259 -6.00 -5.66 10.86
CA ASP A 259 -5.31 -4.88 9.85
C ASP A 259 -3.94 -5.50 9.54
N GLY A 260 -3.22 -4.93 8.57
CA GLY A 260 -1.87 -5.37 8.20
C GLY A 260 -0.76 -4.65 8.95
N SER A 261 -1.02 -3.47 9.46
CA SER A 261 -0.02 -2.56 10.03
C SER A 261 0.26 -2.77 11.53
N GLY A 262 -0.69 -3.38 12.24
CA GLY A 262 -0.62 -3.53 13.70
C GLY A 262 -1.17 -2.32 14.47
N LEU A 263 -1.87 -1.41 13.79
CA LEU A 263 -2.47 -0.22 14.41
C LEU A 263 -3.69 -0.59 15.26
N ALA A 264 -4.50 -1.56 14.82
CA ALA A 264 -5.65 -2.03 15.56
C ALA A 264 -5.23 -2.73 16.86
N GLN A 265 -5.77 -2.29 18.00
CA GLN A 265 -5.41 -2.81 19.32
C GLN A 265 -5.81 -4.28 19.54
N GLY A 266 -6.71 -4.80 18.70
CA GLY A 266 -7.15 -6.20 18.73
C GLY A 266 -6.19 -7.19 18.11
N ASN A 267 -5.19 -6.75 17.35
CA ASN A 267 -4.20 -7.63 16.73
C ASN A 267 -3.42 -8.44 17.77
N ARG A 268 -3.21 -9.73 17.49
CA ARG A 268 -2.46 -10.65 18.38
C ARG A 268 -1.44 -11.44 17.58
N VAL A 269 -0.29 -11.62 18.18
CA VAL A 269 0.78 -12.53 17.74
C VAL A 269 1.33 -13.32 18.92
N THR A 270 2.03 -14.41 18.64
CA THR A 270 2.80 -15.12 19.66
C THR A 270 4.29 -14.92 19.41
N ALA A 271 5.07 -14.81 20.48
CA ALA A 271 6.53 -14.70 20.37
C ALA A 271 7.15 -15.92 19.66
N LYS A 272 6.54 -17.11 19.82
CA LYS A 272 6.92 -18.34 19.11
C LYS A 272 6.78 -18.17 17.60
N MET A 273 5.61 -17.71 17.14
CA MET A 273 5.33 -17.51 15.71
C MET A 273 6.31 -16.49 15.08
N VAL A 274 6.49 -15.33 15.75
CA VAL A 274 7.42 -14.30 15.25
C VAL A 274 8.85 -14.84 15.19
N ALA A 275 9.32 -15.55 16.24
CA ALA A 275 10.65 -16.14 16.24
C ALA A 275 10.82 -17.19 15.13
N GLN A 276 9.82 -18.03 14.88
CA GLN A 276 9.84 -18.98 13.75
C GLN A 276 9.91 -18.26 12.41
N LEU A 277 9.08 -17.22 12.20
CA LEU A 277 9.10 -16.44 10.98
C LEU A 277 10.47 -15.79 10.77
N MET A 278 11.03 -15.14 11.78
CA MET A 278 12.35 -14.50 11.68
C MET A 278 13.48 -15.52 11.45
N THR A 279 13.35 -16.74 11.98
CA THR A 279 14.27 -17.83 11.65
C THR A 279 14.20 -18.19 10.16
N LYS A 280 12.98 -18.22 9.56
CA LYS A 280 12.81 -18.44 8.11
C LYS A 280 13.39 -17.30 7.28
N VAL A 281 13.25 -16.06 7.73
CA VAL A 281 13.88 -14.89 7.08
C VAL A 281 15.38 -15.02 7.08
N ALA A 282 15.99 -15.25 8.25
CA ALA A 282 17.44 -15.38 8.39
C ALA A 282 18.04 -16.59 7.62
N ARG A 283 17.25 -17.64 7.45
CA ARG A 283 17.64 -18.82 6.65
C ARG A 283 17.25 -18.73 5.17
N GLY A 284 16.59 -17.69 4.74
CA GLY A 284 15.97 -17.63 3.42
C GLY A 284 16.90 -17.98 2.26
N ASN A 285 18.17 -17.53 2.29
CA ASN A 285 19.17 -17.90 1.29
C ASN A 285 19.56 -19.40 1.35
N LEU A 286 19.61 -19.96 2.54
CA LEU A 286 19.95 -21.37 2.76
C LEU A 286 18.80 -22.29 2.37
N ASP A 287 17.57 -21.85 2.64
CA ASP A 287 16.34 -22.60 2.37
C ASP A 287 15.81 -22.35 0.94
N GLY A 288 16.57 -21.67 0.07
CA GLY A 288 16.20 -21.43 -1.33
C GLY A 288 15.14 -20.34 -1.54
N ASN A 289 14.96 -19.43 -0.56
CA ASN A 289 14.05 -18.30 -0.67
C ASN A 289 14.79 -16.95 -0.48
N PRO A 290 15.60 -16.53 -1.48
CA PRO A 290 16.37 -15.30 -1.40
C PRO A 290 15.49 -14.04 -1.31
N THR A 291 14.28 -14.08 -1.85
CA THR A 291 13.33 -12.97 -1.73
C THR A 291 12.95 -12.74 -0.27
N LEU A 292 12.63 -13.79 0.48
CA LEU A 292 12.31 -13.67 1.90
C LEU A 292 13.51 -13.17 2.72
N ALA A 293 14.74 -13.61 2.38
CA ALA A 293 15.96 -13.17 3.04
C ALA A 293 16.18 -11.65 2.94
N GLN A 294 15.71 -11.00 1.87
CA GLN A 294 15.81 -9.55 1.72
C GLN A 294 15.11 -8.78 2.84
N MET A 295 14.11 -9.38 3.50
CA MET A 295 13.42 -8.73 4.63
C MET A 295 14.40 -8.33 5.74
N GLU A 296 15.48 -9.08 5.94
CA GLU A 296 16.49 -8.76 6.96
C GLU A 296 17.11 -7.37 6.72
N THR A 297 17.29 -7.00 5.44
CA THR A 297 17.85 -5.69 5.06
C THR A 297 16.86 -4.54 5.23
N TYR A 298 15.57 -4.83 5.37
CA TYR A 298 14.52 -3.83 5.56
C TYR A 298 14.29 -3.49 7.05
N LEU A 299 14.77 -4.35 7.95
CA LEU A 299 14.58 -4.14 9.38
C LEU A 299 15.38 -2.93 9.89
N PRO A 300 14.78 -2.13 10.78
CA PRO A 300 15.51 -1.04 11.40
C PRO A 300 16.62 -1.58 12.30
N VAL A 301 17.75 -0.86 12.32
CA VAL A 301 18.89 -1.17 13.18
C VAL A 301 18.82 -0.29 14.42
N ALA A 302 18.75 -0.91 15.60
CA ALA A 302 18.62 -0.20 16.88
C ALA A 302 19.69 0.89 17.03
N GLY A 303 19.25 2.11 17.35
CA GLY A 303 20.13 3.27 17.52
C GLY A 303 20.75 3.84 16.23
N LYS A 304 20.37 3.33 15.04
CA LYS A 304 20.86 3.82 13.73
C LYS A 304 19.73 4.23 12.78
N THR A 305 18.71 3.38 12.64
CA THR A 305 17.58 3.61 11.72
C THR A 305 16.26 3.25 12.39
N GLY A 306 15.15 3.68 11.80
CA GLY A 306 13.81 3.43 12.33
C GLY A 306 13.35 4.48 13.32
N THR A 307 12.36 4.11 14.15
CA THR A 307 11.68 4.98 15.12
C THR A 307 12.11 4.74 16.57
N LEU A 308 13.10 3.91 16.80
CA LEU A 308 13.63 3.56 18.13
C LEU A 308 14.92 4.32 18.45
#